data_044357472f66d5d2aa42a13bd7b6e4a9
#
_entry.id   044357472f66d5d2aa42a13bd7b6e4a9
#
_cell.length_a   1.000
_cell.length_b   1.000
_cell.length_c   1.000
_cell.angle_alpha   90.00
_cell.angle_beta   90.00
_cell.angle_gamma   90.00
#
_symmetry.space_group_name_H-M   'P 1'
#
loop_
_entity.id
_entity.type
_entity.pdbx_description
1 polymer ?
#
loop_
_entity_poly.entity_id
_entity_poly.type
_entity_poly.pdbx_seq_one_letter_code
_entity_poly.pdbx_strand_id
1 'polypeptide(L)'
;WRWGGDATSIKTSILNGRIAAMPAWGQAIGEEGVKNVAAFVRNEHAGLPLPEGTDADLGKGKEVYAQTCAVCHGQGGEGMAALGAPNLQHASGWIYGSSLGQLQQTIRHGRNGQMPAQQQYLGNDKVHLLAAYVYSLSKNPEQVAKQ
;
A
#
# COMPACT_ATOMS: atom_id res chain seq x y z
N TRP A 1 -5.42 -7.29 2.74
CA TRP A 1 -5.18 -7.76 1.37
C TRP A 1 -5.39 -6.63 0.35
N ARG A 2 -4.33 -6.30 -0.38
CA ARG A 2 -4.40 -5.20 -1.37
C ARG A 2 -5.24 -5.56 -2.61
N TRP A 3 -5.21 -6.81 -3.03
CA TRP A 3 -5.81 -7.32 -4.26
C TRP A 3 -7.01 -8.24 -4.03
N GLY A 4 -7.55 -8.23 -2.82
CA GLY A 4 -8.59 -9.15 -2.35
C GLY A 4 -8.02 -10.34 -1.58
N GLY A 5 -8.69 -10.73 -0.49
CA GLY A 5 -8.29 -11.80 0.42
C GLY A 5 -9.15 -13.07 0.31
N ASP A 6 -10.02 -13.14 -0.66
CA ASP A 6 -10.76 -14.37 -0.98
C ASP A 6 -9.89 -15.35 -1.78
N ALA A 7 -10.27 -16.62 -1.78
CA ALA A 7 -9.48 -17.68 -2.41
C ALA A 7 -9.24 -17.45 -3.92
N THR A 8 -10.20 -16.85 -4.61
CA THR A 8 -10.11 -16.57 -6.05
C THR A 8 -9.13 -15.44 -6.33
N SER A 9 -9.20 -14.36 -5.55
CA SER A 9 -8.28 -13.21 -5.66
C SER A 9 -6.85 -13.61 -5.34
N ILE A 10 -6.63 -14.45 -4.32
CA ILE A 10 -5.32 -14.99 -3.97
C ILE A 10 -4.80 -15.87 -5.12
N LYS A 11 -5.61 -16.81 -5.63
CA LYS A 11 -5.26 -17.68 -6.76
C LYS A 11 -4.87 -16.85 -7.98
N THR A 12 -5.67 -15.86 -8.34
CA THR A 12 -5.40 -14.95 -9.47
C THR A 12 -4.08 -14.20 -9.29
N SER A 13 -3.79 -13.75 -8.08
CA SER A 13 -2.53 -13.04 -7.77
C SER A 13 -1.31 -13.96 -7.94
N ILE A 14 -1.41 -15.22 -7.55
CA ILE A 14 -0.33 -16.19 -7.70
C ILE A 14 -0.17 -16.61 -9.18
N LEU A 15 -1.27 -16.88 -9.88
CA LEU A 15 -1.24 -17.28 -11.29
C LEU A 15 -0.59 -16.22 -12.17
N ASN A 16 -1.12 -15.00 -12.10
CA ASN A 16 -0.83 -13.93 -13.06
C ASN A 16 0.23 -12.94 -12.56
N GLY A 17 0.64 -13.07 -11.30
CA GLY A 17 1.44 -12.04 -10.66
C GLY A 17 0.67 -10.74 -10.43
N ARG A 18 1.36 -9.71 -9.98
CA ARG A 18 0.81 -8.36 -9.75
C ARG A 18 1.87 -7.31 -10.05
N ILE A 19 1.41 -6.21 -10.59
CA ILE A 19 2.22 -4.99 -10.77
C ILE A 19 1.44 -3.86 -10.13
N ALA A 20 2.12 -3.07 -9.29
CA ALA A 20 1.57 -1.87 -8.68
C ALA A 20 2.64 -0.77 -8.77
N ALA A 21 2.34 0.28 -9.49
CA ALA A 21 3.22 1.43 -9.64
C ALA A 21 2.59 2.67 -8.99
N MET A 22 3.35 3.32 -8.13
CA MET A 22 3.07 4.67 -7.63
C MET A 22 4.06 5.63 -8.28
N PRO A 23 3.63 6.63 -9.04
CA PRO A 23 4.53 7.60 -9.65
C PRO A 23 5.37 8.36 -8.60
N ALA A 24 6.52 8.86 -9.03
CA ALA A 24 7.33 9.78 -8.24
C ALA A 24 6.71 11.19 -8.28
N TRP A 25 6.32 11.70 -7.15
CA TRP A 25 5.64 12.99 -7.05
C TRP A 25 6.55 14.13 -6.62
N GLY A 26 7.79 13.83 -6.17
CA GLY A 26 8.71 14.80 -5.61
C GLY A 26 8.93 16.05 -6.48
N GLN A 27 9.09 15.87 -7.78
CA GLN A 27 9.29 16.99 -8.71
C GLN A 27 8.00 17.80 -8.93
N ALA A 28 6.85 17.12 -8.96
CA ALA A 28 5.57 17.77 -9.26
C ALA A 28 5.03 18.61 -8.09
N ILE A 29 5.18 18.12 -6.84
CA ILE A 29 4.64 18.79 -5.66
C ILE A 29 5.69 19.49 -4.81
N GLY A 30 6.98 19.33 -5.13
CA GLY A 30 8.11 19.92 -4.41
C GLY A 30 8.33 19.32 -3.01
N GLU A 31 9.44 19.66 -2.36
CA GLU A 31 9.80 19.14 -1.05
C GLU A 31 8.81 19.52 0.05
N GLU A 32 8.28 20.72 0.03
CA GLU A 32 7.24 21.15 0.97
C GLU A 32 5.94 20.35 0.79
N GLY A 33 5.53 20.11 -0.45
CA GLY A 33 4.35 19.28 -0.75
C GLY A 33 4.55 17.84 -0.27
N VAL A 34 5.75 17.26 -0.49
CA VAL A 34 6.09 15.92 0.01
C VAL A 34 6.03 15.87 1.53
N LYS A 35 6.63 16.85 2.22
CA LYS A 35 6.63 16.94 3.69
C LYS A 35 5.21 17.01 4.25
N ASN A 36 4.42 17.93 3.72
CA ASN A 36 3.08 18.21 4.20
C ASN A 36 2.11 17.05 3.94
N VAL A 37 2.10 16.46 2.73
CA VAL A 37 1.21 15.35 2.42
C VAL A 37 1.60 14.06 3.13
N ALA A 38 2.89 13.80 3.36
CA ALA A 38 3.34 12.66 4.16
C ALA A 38 2.87 12.76 5.61
N ALA A 39 2.95 13.94 6.20
CA ALA A 39 2.45 14.20 7.55
C ALA A 39 0.93 14.06 7.62
N PHE A 40 0.20 14.60 6.63
CA PHE A 40 -1.25 14.47 6.53
C PHE A 40 -1.68 13.00 6.44
N VAL A 41 -1.11 12.22 5.53
CA VAL A 41 -1.43 10.78 5.37
C VAL A 41 -1.15 10.01 6.65
N ARG A 42 0.00 10.26 7.29
CA ARG A 42 0.37 9.59 8.52
C ARG A 42 -0.61 9.90 9.66
N ASN A 43 -0.96 11.16 9.84
CA ASN A 43 -1.79 11.63 10.95
C ASN A 43 -3.27 11.39 10.69
N GLU A 44 -3.80 11.93 9.60
CA GLU A 44 -5.25 11.99 9.36
C GLU A 44 -5.81 10.67 8.80
N HIS A 45 -5.09 9.99 7.91
CA HIS A 45 -5.58 8.73 7.37
C HIS A 45 -5.20 7.53 8.24
N ALA A 46 -3.93 7.42 8.65
CA ALA A 46 -3.48 6.27 9.41
C ALA A 46 -3.65 6.41 10.93
N GLY A 47 -4.03 7.57 11.44
CA GLY A 47 -4.19 7.82 12.87
C GLY A 47 -2.88 7.68 13.67
N LEU A 48 -1.72 7.84 13.01
CA LEU A 48 -0.42 7.71 13.66
C LEU A 48 0.11 9.07 14.12
N PRO A 49 0.65 9.18 15.34
CA PRO A 49 1.18 10.45 15.85
C PRO A 49 2.36 10.92 15.00
N LEU A 50 2.47 12.23 14.80
CA LEU A 50 3.66 12.82 14.20
C LEU A 50 4.80 12.86 15.22
N PRO A 51 6.06 12.70 14.78
CA PRO A 51 7.22 12.93 15.63
C PRO A 51 7.22 14.34 16.22
N GLU A 52 7.73 14.47 17.45
CA GLU A 52 7.90 15.78 18.07
C GLU A 52 8.78 16.70 17.20
N GLY A 53 8.40 17.98 17.11
CA GLY A 53 9.11 18.94 16.28
C GLY A 53 8.85 18.79 14.77
N THR A 54 7.84 18.00 14.35
CA THR A 54 7.48 17.92 12.93
C THR A 54 6.99 19.27 12.43
N ASP A 55 7.77 19.87 11.53
CA ASP A 55 7.43 21.10 10.82
C ASP A 55 6.67 20.73 9.52
N ALA A 56 5.34 20.59 9.61
CA ALA A 56 4.48 20.28 8.47
C ALA A 56 3.10 20.94 8.62
N ASP A 57 2.60 21.45 7.51
CA ASP A 57 1.26 22.03 7.41
C ASP A 57 0.26 20.98 6.93
N LEU A 58 -0.56 20.45 7.85
CA LEU A 58 -1.56 19.43 7.53
C LEU A 58 -2.66 19.93 6.60
N GLY A 59 -3.00 21.24 6.65
CA GLY A 59 -3.98 21.86 5.75
C GLY A 59 -3.50 21.82 4.31
N LYS A 60 -2.27 22.27 4.06
CA LYS A 60 -1.64 22.15 2.73
C LYS A 60 -1.45 20.68 2.33
N GLY A 61 -1.11 19.80 3.27
CA GLY A 61 -1.03 18.36 3.04
C GLY A 61 -2.33 17.78 2.53
N LYS A 62 -3.46 18.17 3.12
CA LYS A 62 -4.82 17.81 2.68
C LYS A 62 -5.12 18.30 1.26
N GLU A 63 -4.76 19.53 0.94
CA GLU A 63 -4.96 20.08 -0.41
C GLU A 63 -4.17 19.30 -1.46
N VAL A 64 -2.88 19.03 -1.22
CA VAL A 64 -2.03 18.22 -2.10
C VAL A 64 -2.60 16.81 -2.24
N TYR A 65 -3.06 16.21 -1.13
CA TYR A 65 -3.67 14.88 -1.16
C TYR A 65 -4.90 14.84 -2.07
N ALA A 66 -5.82 15.78 -1.89
CA ALA A 66 -7.06 15.84 -2.67
C ALA A 66 -6.81 16.01 -4.18
N GLN A 67 -5.81 16.82 -4.55
CA GLN A 67 -5.49 17.10 -5.95
C GLN A 67 -4.68 15.99 -6.64
N THR A 68 -3.84 15.26 -5.89
CA THR A 68 -2.81 14.40 -6.48
C THR A 68 -2.99 12.93 -6.09
N CYS A 69 -3.28 12.64 -4.82
CA CYS A 69 -3.22 11.29 -4.27
C CYS A 69 -4.57 10.58 -4.28
N ALA A 70 -5.65 11.33 -4.06
CA ALA A 70 -7.00 10.80 -3.91
C ALA A 70 -7.51 10.05 -5.14
N VAL A 71 -7.02 10.38 -6.33
CA VAL A 71 -7.38 9.70 -7.60
C VAL A 71 -7.09 8.19 -7.57
N CYS A 72 -6.03 7.78 -6.86
CA CYS A 72 -5.65 6.37 -6.70
C CYS A 72 -5.97 5.83 -5.32
N HIS A 73 -5.85 6.66 -4.28
CA HIS A 73 -6.00 6.20 -2.90
C HIS A 73 -7.38 6.43 -2.30
N GLY A 74 -8.28 7.09 -3.04
CA GLY A 74 -9.61 7.50 -2.56
C GLY A 74 -9.56 8.75 -1.70
N GLN A 75 -10.69 9.45 -1.54
CA GLN A 75 -10.79 10.70 -0.77
C GLN A 75 -10.51 10.46 0.73
N GLY A 76 -10.94 9.34 1.26
CA GLY A 76 -10.71 8.94 2.65
C GLY A 76 -9.46 8.07 2.85
N GLY A 77 -8.68 7.80 1.81
CA GLY A 77 -7.52 6.92 1.90
C GLY A 77 -7.84 5.42 1.87
N GLU A 78 -9.04 5.05 1.42
CA GLU A 78 -9.52 3.67 1.38
C GLU A 78 -8.76 2.76 0.42
N GLY A 79 -8.03 3.33 -0.53
CA GLY A 79 -7.28 2.59 -1.54
C GLY A 79 -8.14 2.15 -2.73
N MET A 80 -7.51 1.57 -3.73
CA MET A 80 -8.17 1.05 -4.93
C MET A 80 -7.52 -0.27 -5.37
N ALA A 81 -8.18 -1.38 -5.09
CA ALA A 81 -7.66 -2.72 -5.39
C ALA A 81 -7.37 -2.91 -6.90
N ALA A 82 -8.19 -2.35 -7.79
CA ALA A 82 -8.01 -2.47 -9.23
C ALA A 82 -6.65 -1.89 -9.71
N LEU A 83 -6.14 -0.85 -9.05
CA LEU A 83 -4.86 -0.21 -9.33
C LEU A 83 -3.73 -0.73 -8.43
N GLY A 84 -4.03 -1.58 -7.45
CA GLY A 84 -3.08 -1.98 -6.42
C GLY A 84 -2.67 -0.85 -5.48
N ALA A 85 -3.45 0.24 -5.43
CA ALA A 85 -3.23 1.34 -4.50
C ALA A 85 -3.64 0.91 -3.08
N PRO A 86 -2.73 0.99 -2.09
CA PRO A 86 -3.02 0.53 -0.74
C PRO A 86 -4.04 1.42 -0.04
N ASN A 87 -4.78 0.82 0.88
CA ASN A 87 -5.54 1.53 1.89
C ASN A 87 -4.56 2.26 2.83
N LEU A 88 -4.76 3.57 3.00
CA LEU A 88 -3.92 4.43 3.82
C LEU A 88 -4.43 4.59 5.26
N GLN A 89 -5.62 4.07 5.56
CA GLN A 89 -6.21 4.10 6.89
C GLN A 89 -5.58 3.08 7.84
N HIS A 90 -4.83 2.10 7.30
CA HIS A 90 -4.23 1.00 8.08
C HIS A 90 -2.75 0.83 7.74
N ALA A 91 -1.89 1.42 8.56
CA ALA A 91 -0.44 1.40 8.36
C ALA A 91 0.17 -0.01 8.40
N SER A 92 -0.48 -0.98 9.04
CA SER A 92 -0.04 -2.39 9.07
C SER A 92 0.04 -3.05 7.68
N GLY A 93 -0.68 -2.50 6.69
CA GLY A 93 -0.63 -2.94 5.30
C GLY A 93 0.45 -2.25 4.45
N TRP A 94 1.26 -1.36 4.99
CA TRP A 94 2.25 -0.59 4.25
C TRP A 94 3.59 -1.31 4.15
N ILE A 95 3.89 -1.86 2.98
CA ILE A 95 5.08 -2.69 2.72
C ILE A 95 6.39 -1.93 2.97
N TYR A 96 6.41 -0.62 2.69
CA TYR A 96 7.62 0.20 2.76
C TYR A 96 7.76 0.97 4.08
N GLY A 97 6.93 0.62 5.06
CA GLY A 97 6.95 1.20 6.40
C GLY A 97 6.10 2.45 6.54
N SER A 98 5.89 2.86 7.80
CA SER A 98 4.98 3.92 8.21
C SER A 98 5.65 5.12 8.89
N SER A 99 6.98 5.15 9.01
CA SER A 99 7.65 6.34 9.54
C SER A 99 7.50 7.53 8.58
N LEU A 100 7.51 8.74 9.11
CA LEU A 100 7.36 9.96 8.30
C LEU A 100 8.41 10.01 7.17
N GLY A 101 9.67 9.68 7.47
CA GLY A 101 10.74 9.64 6.47
C GLY A 101 10.51 8.60 5.37
N GLN A 102 9.99 7.41 5.71
CA GLN A 102 9.66 6.37 4.73
C GLN A 102 8.49 6.79 3.82
N LEU A 103 7.49 7.49 4.36
CA LEU A 103 6.40 8.05 3.57
C LEU A 103 6.91 9.12 2.62
N GLN A 104 7.75 10.06 3.10
CA GLN A 104 8.37 11.08 2.25
C GLN A 104 9.19 10.44 1.12
N GLN A 105 10.00 9.40 1.40
CA GLN A 105 10.76 8.67 0.39
C GLN A 105 9.83 8.01 -0.64
N THR A 106 8.75 7.39 -0.18
CA THR A 106 7.77 6.74 -1.05
C THR A 106 7.08 7.74 -1.98
N ILE A 107 6.67 8.88 -1.46
CA ILE A 107 6.02 9.94 -2.23
C ILE A 107 7.00 10.60 -3.20
N ARG A 108 8.22 10.91 -2.73
CA ARG A 108 9.26 11.59 -3.52
C ARG A 108 9.69 10.77 -4.73
N HIS A 109 9.96 9.48 -4.53
CA HIS A 109 10.57 8.63 -5.55
C HIS A 109 9.61 7.63 -6.21
N GLY A 110 8.39 7.55 -5.71
CA GLY A 110 7.44 6.53 -6.17
C GLY A 110 7.82 5.11 -5.73
N ARG A 111 7.05 4.16 -6.19
CA ARG A 111 7.28 2.72 -5.97
C ARG A 111 6.87 1.92 -7.21
N ASN A 112 7.61 0.87 -7.51
CA ASN A 112 7.26 -0.08 -8.57
C ASN A 112 7.39 -1.49 -7.99
N GLY A 113 6.28 -2.00 -7.43
CA GLY A 113 6.22 -3.34 -6.86
C GLY A 113 5.81 -4.35 -7.92
N GLN A 114 6.56 -5.46 -8.01
CA GLN A 114 6.28 -6.55 -8.94
C GLN A 114 6.24 -7.89 -8.19
N MET A 115 5.20 -8.65 -8.43
CA MET A 115 5.09 -10.06 -8.06
C MET A 115 5.04 -10.87 -9.36
N PRO A 116 6.02 -11.73 -9.66
CA PRO A 116 6.04 -12.52 -10.89
C PRO A 116 4.85 -13.49 -10.94
N ALA A 117 4.36 -13.77 -12.15
CA ALA A 117 3.39 -14.82 -12.41
C ALA A 117 4.04 -16.18 -12.13
N GLN A 118 3.34 -17.04 -11.38
CA GLN A 118 3.86 -18.37 -11.01
C GLN A 118 3.27 -19.50 -11.85
N GLN A 119 2.34 -19.20 -12.75
CA GLN A 119 1.65 -20.23 -13.53
C GLN A 119 2.61 -21.11 -14.35
N GLN A 120 3.60 -20.48 -14.99
CA GLN A 120 4.56 -21.20 -15.85
C GLN A 120 5.48 -22.14 -15.06
N TYR A 121 5.76 -21.81 -13.79
CA TYR A 121 6.68 -22.58 -12.95
C TYR A 121 5.97 -23.67 -12.14
N LEU A 122 4.76 -23.40 -11.66
CA LEU A 122 4.04 -24.28 -10.75
C LEU A 122 2.91 -25.05 -11.41
N GLY A 123 2.34 -24.55 -12.50
CA GLY A 123 1.11 -25.09 -13.10
C GLY A 123 -0.14 -24.78 -12.25
N ASN A 124 -1.30 -25.00 -12.84
CA ASN A 124 -2.58 -24.64 -12.24
C ASN A 124 -2.88 -25.36 -10.91
N ASP A 125 -2.53 -26.66 -10.82
CA ASP A 125 -2.86 -27.49 -9.66
C ASP A 125 -2.06 -27.08 -8.42
N LYS A 126 -0.75 -26.87 -8.57
CA LYS A 126 0.10 -26.41 -7.46
C LYS A 126 -0.27 -24.99 -7.03
N VAL A 127 -0.61 -24.11 -7.98
CA VAL A 127 -1.11 -22.78 -7.64
C VAL A 127 -2.43 -22.85 -6.89
N HIS A 128 -3.33 -23.77 -7.25
CA HIS A 128 -4.58 -23.97 -6.52
C HIS A 128 -4.34 -24.39 -5.07
N LEU A 129 -3.46 -25.37 -4.85
CA LEU A 129 -3.08 -25.81 -3.50
C LEU A 129 -2.39 -24.69 -2.70
N LEU A 130 -1.49 -23.94 -3.33
CA LEU A 130 -0.81 -22.82 -2.69
C LEU A 130 -1.80 -21.70 -2.31
N ALA A 131 -2.76 -21.40 -3.18
CA ALA A 131 -3.79 -20.42 -2.88
C ALA A 131 -4.68 -20.84 -1.70
N ALA A 132 -5.05 -22.14 -1.64
CA ALA A 132 -5.80 -22.70 -0.51
C ALA A 132 -4.99 -22.60 0.80
N TYR A 133 -3.70 -22.92 0.75
CA TYR A 133 -2.81 -22.78 1.91
C TYR A 133 -2.72 -21.33 2.39
N VAL A 134 -2.42 -20.37 1.50
CA VAL A 134 -2.34 -18.94 1.84
C VAL A 134 -3.67 -18.43 2.39
N TYR A 135 -4.79 -18.86 1.81
CA TYR A 135 -6.11 -18.53 2.33
C TYR A 135 -6.34 -19.07 3.75
N SER A 136 -5.90 -20.32 4.03
CA SER A 136 -6.02 -20.91 5.36
C SER A 136 -5.21 -20.14 6.43
N LEU A 137 -4.02 -19.63 6.07
CA LEU A 137 -3.23 -18.78 6.98
C LEU A 137 -3.95 -17.49 7.35
N SER A 138 -4.70 -16.91 6.44
CA SER A 138 -5.48 -15.68 6.73
C SER A 138 -6.67 -15.91 7.67
N LYS A 139 -7.13 -17.15 7.81
CA LYS A 139 -8.21 -17.54 8.73
C LYS A 139 -7.71 -17.94 10.12
N ASN A 140 -6.45 -18.36 10.23
CA ASN A 140 -5.84 -18.84 11.47
C ASN A 140 -4.54 -18.07 11.77
N PRO A 141 -4.61 -16.77 12.10
CA PRO A 141 -3.42 -15.93 12.30
C PRO A 141 -2.51 -16.41 13.44
N GLU A 142 -3.03 -17.15 14.42
CA GLU A 142 -2.25 -17.73 15.53
C GLU A 142 -1.25 -18.81 15.09
N GLN A 143 -1.48 -19.47 13.95
CA GLN A 143 -0.55 -20.45 13.39
C GLN A 143 0.64 -19.81 12.70
N VAL A 144 0.51 -18.59 12.24
CA VAL A 144 1.57 -17.83 11.56
C VAL A 144 2.58 -17.25 12.56
N ALA A 145 2.12 -16.89 13.77
CA ALA A 145 2.97 -16.29 14.81
C ALA A 145 3.91 -17.33 15.50
N LYS A 146 3.76 -18.62 15.20
CA LYS A 146 4.54 -19.71 15.82
C LYS A 146 5.62 -20.31 14.91
N GLN A 147 5.82 -19.76 13.71
CA GLN A 147 6.87 -20.14 12.75
C GLN A 147 7.95 -19.08 12.67
#